data_bb5fe8573b7b8ca300297f952b53df4f
#
_entry.id   bb5fe8573b7b8ca300297f952b53df4f
#
_cell.length_a   1.000
_cell.length_b   1.000
_cell.length_c   1.000
_cell.angle_alpha   90.00
_cell.angle_beta   90.00
_cell.angle_gamma   90.00
#
_symmetry.space_group_name_H-M   'P 1'
#
loop_
_entity.id
_entity.type
_entity.pdbx_description
1 polymer ?
#
loop_
_entity_poly.entity_id
_entity_poly.type
_entity_poly.pdbx_seq_one_letter_code
_entity_poly.pdbx_strand_id
1 'polypeptide(L)'
;MTTLTPIQDFELNGVEVNTIEPLPSMGPLALNVVHLTGTASNKNASIAYDEPVRLWNYSHAMLMLDSVGDRSGTLPNVVRYLLEYVKCILYVTVVAEDTTTPANTETNVIGGVDSATGALTGLQTIKACPETPTIVAAPGFGSKAVGQSLSLIGRDIRCRPVLDGPNTNDMAAAEFAAEFGAEGTGEDKLSIIDPWFLKKYDGAQVLMPASIALVAAMAAVEGYESPQNLGVLCDEPSRTVSYKIGDKTTQANFLNKHGVVTIARTRMGGYSIIGNRTNTGRFIAHVGLEDLMARKLEETSQPLMGKLLTEAFMTQVVDRLNNWGQSLVAEGVIPVFKAFLHPSKNSLENYNSGRWFLCVNYGRYSPNEHMVYEMSVDNGLIESWLEEVVNG
;
A
#
# COMPACT_ATOMS: atom_id res chain seq x y z
N MET A 1 -77.39 11.38 -19.56
CA MET A 1 -75.96 11.51 -19.79
C MET A 1 -75.37 10.13 -19.67
N THR A 2 -75.07 9.47 -20.75
CA THR A 2 -74.47 8.15 -20.77
C THR A 2 -72.97 8.32 -20.47
N THR A 3 -72.54 7.87 -19.33
CA THR A 3 -71.13 7.76 -18.99
C THR A 3 -70.49 6.72 -19.90
N LEU A 4 -69.64 7.16 -20.82
CA LEU A 4 -68.79 6.27 -21.60
C LEU A 4 -67.75 5.70 -20.67
N THR A 5 -67.87 4.39 -20.41
CA THR A 5 -66.80 3.65 -19.72
C THR A 5 -65.68 3.41 -20.76
N PRO A 6 -64.44 3.77 -20.49
CA PRO A 6 -63.35 3.45 -21.42
C PRO A 6 -63.24 1.94 -21.56
N ILE A 7 -63.11 1.48 -22.80
CA ILE A 7 -63.14 0.06 -23.17
C ILE A 7 -61.87 -0.67 -22.73
N GLN A 8 -60.82 0.06 -22.58
CA GLN A 8 -59.52 -0.39 -22.00
C GLN A 8 -58.66 0.82 -21.61
N ASP A 9 -57.83 0.65 -20.60
CA ASP A 9 -56.70 1.54 -20.34
C ASP A 9 -55.69 1.29 -21.46
N PHE A 10 -55.82 1.99 -22.58
CA PHE A 10 -54.80 1.96 -23.61
C PHE A 10 -53.69 2.85 -23.12
N GLU A 11 -52.56 2.25 -22.75
CA GLU A 11 -51.32 2.96 -22.70
C GLU A 11 -51.09 3.57 -24.08
N LEU A 12 -50.99 4.88 -24.17
CA LEU A 12 -50.73 5.60 -25.41
C LEU A 12 -49.49 4.98 -26.09
N ASN A 13 -49.55 4.73 -27.39
CA ASN A 13 -48.40 4.39 -28.21
C ASN A 13 -47.38 5.52 -28.10
N GLY A 14 -46.53 5.45 -27.09
CA GLY A 14 -45.50 6.42 -26.77
C GLY A 14 -44.31 5.71 -26.12
N VAL A 15 -43.15 6.30 -26.25
CA VAL A 15 -41.94 5.85 -25.52
C VAL A 15 -42.03 6.46 -24.12
N GLU A 16 -42.27 5.66 -23.12
CA GLU A 16 -42.12 6.06 -21.73
C GLU A 16 -40.63 5.89 -21.35
N VAL A 17 -39.93 7.00 -21.15
CA VAL A 17 -38.56 6.99 -20.66
C VAL A 17 -38.62 7.12 -19.16
N ASN A 18 -38.63 6.02 -18.46
CA ASN A 18 -38.41 5.99 -17.03
C ASN A 18 -36.92 6.22 -16.76
N THR A 19 -36.57 7.43 -16.36
CA THR A 19 -35.21 7.73 -15.88
C THR A 19 -35.05 7.13 -14.48
N ILE A 20 -34.59 5.91 -14.42
CA ILE A 20 -34.05 5.37 -13.18
C ILE A 20 -32.68 6.04 -13.03
N GLU A 21 -32.48 6.88 -12.02
CA GLU A 21 -31.16 7.40 -11.72
C GLU A 21 -30.24 6.21 -11.43
N PRO A 22 -29.30 5.86 -12.33
CA PRO A 22 -28.37 4.78 -12.05
C PRO A 22 -27.46 5.20 -10.90
N LEU A 23 -27.11 4.24 -10.03
CA LEU A 23 -26.10 4.47 -9.02
C LEU A 23 -24.82 4.95 -9.72
N PRO A 24 -24.11 5.98 -9.19
CA PRO A 24 -22.91 6.50 -9.79
C PRO A 24 -21.88 5.40 -9.99
N SER A 25 -21.12 5.42 -11.07
CA SER A 25 -20.08 4.44 -11.36
C SER A 25 -19.04 4.41 -10.23
N MET A 26 -18.46 3.25 -9.99
CA MET A 26 -17.32 3.11 -9.07
C MET A 26 -16.04 3.50 -9.82
N GLY A 27 -15.47 4.65 -9.59
CA GLY A 27 -14.25 5.11 -10.25
C GLY A 27 -13.04 4.16 -10.05
N PRO A 28 -11.86 4.52 -10.57
CA PRO A 28 -10.64 3.72 -10.46
C PRO A 28 -10.23 3.48 -8.99
N LEU A 29 -9.26 2.58 -8.80
CA LEU A 29 -8.62 2.40 -7.50
C LEU A 29 -7.89 3.67 -7.07
N ALA A 30 -7.73 3.87 -5.76
CA ALA A 30 -7.09 5.05 -5.22
C ALA A 30 -5.60 5.10 -5.57
N LEU A 31 -5.09 6.30 -5.87
CA LEU A 31 -3.67 6.57 -6.03
C LEU A 31 -2.91 6.36 -4.71
N ASN A 32 -1.58 6.20 -4.81
CA ASN A 32 -0.74 6.11 -3.62
C ASN A 32 -0.70 7.46 -2.88
N VAL A 33 -1.08 7.40 -1.61
CA VAL A 33 -0.94 8.50 -0.63
C VAL A 33 0.03 8.02 0.44
N VAL A 34 1.13 8.74 0.62
CA VAL A 34 2.17 8.41 1.60
C VAL A 34 1.98 9.25 2.86
N HIS A 35 2.13 8.64 4.02
CA HIS A 35 2.22 9.36 5.28
C HIS A 35 3.49 8.96 6.03
N LEU A 36 4.24 9.96 6.49
CA LEU A 36 5.45 9.79 7.28
C LEU A 36 5.31 10.49 8.63
N THR A 37 5.61 9.77 9.70
CA THR A 37 5.67 10.33 11.06
C THR A 37 7.11 10.38 11.53
N GLY A 38 7.53 11.49 12.12
CA GLY A 38 8.90 11.64 12.60
C GLY A 38 9.17 13.02 13.21
N THR A 39 10.45 13.34 13.37
CA THR A 39 10.90 14.58 13.98
C THR A 39 11.40 15.59 12.96
N ALA A 40 11.23 16.88 13.26
CA ALA A 40 11.78 17.99 12.50
C ALA A 40 12.03 19.12 13.51
N SER A 41 13.25 19.17 14.07
CA SER A 41 13.58 20.06 15.20
C SER A 41 13.47 21.53 14.82
N ASN A 42 13.76 21.86 13.56
CA ASN A 42 13.70 23.21 13.02
C ASN A 42 12.53 23.42 12.05
N LYS A 43 11.39 22.77 12.34
CA LYS A 43 10.16 22.98 11.58
C LYS A 43 9.68 24.43 11.63
N ASN A 44 8.96 24.86 10.61
CA ASN A 44 8.30 26.15 10.61
C ASN A 44 7.27 26.23 11.75
N ALA A 45 7.17 27.41 12.36
CA ALA A 45 6.23 27.65 13.47
C ALA A 45 4.74 27.44 13.07
N SER A 46 4.43 27.52 11.78
CA SER A 46 3.08 27.27 11.26
C SER A 46 2.65 25.80 11.30
N ILE A 47 3.60 24.88 11.49
CA ILE A 47 3.29 23.45 11.67
C ILE A 47 3.13 23.18 13.17
N ALA A 48 1.96 22.72 13.59
CA ALA A 48 1.77 22.19 14.93
C ALA A 48 2.42 20.79 15.06
N TYR A 49 2.72 20.37 16.27
CA TYR A 49 3.01 18.98 16.55
C TYR A 49 1.72 18.16 16.50
N ASP A 50 1.84 16.91 16.12
CA ASP A 50 0.73 15.96 16.07
C ASP A 50 -0.44 16.39 15.14
N GLU A 51 -0.10 17.11 14.08
CA GLU A 51 -1.05 17.52 13.05
C GLU A 51 -0.58 17.03 11.68
N PRO A 52 -1.39 16.28 10.89
CA PRO A 52 -1.00 15.84 9.56
C PRO A 52 -0.99 17.03 8.60
N VAL A 53 0.16 17.30 7.99
CA VAL A 53 0.38 18.41 7.06
C VAL A 53 0.69 17.85 5.67
N ARG A 54 -0.02 18.34 4.64
CA ARG A 54 0.26 18.00 3.24
C ARG A 54 1.46 18.77 2.72
N LEU A 55 2.39 18.06 2.12
CA LEU A 55 3.56 18.62 1.45
C LEU A 55 3.38 18.52 -0.07
N TRP A 56 3.44 19.67 -0.76
CA TRP A 56 3.10 19.75 -2.18
C TRP A 56 4.29 19.47 -3.12
N ASN A 57 5.47 19.91 -2.71
CA ASN A 57 6.70 19.75 -3.48
C ASN A 57 7.92 19.92 -2.57
N TYR A 58 9.11 19.70 -3.14
CA TYR A 58 10.37 19.79 -2.40
C TYR A 58 10.59 21.16 -1.72
N SER A 59 10.40 22.28 -2.45
CA SER A 59 10.63 23.60 -1.88
C SER A 59 9.67 23.90 -0.72
N HIS A 60 8.40 23.54 -0.86
CA HIS A 60 7.42 23.67 0.22
C HIS A 60 7.78 22.77 1.40
N ALA A 61 8.21 21.54 1.15
CA ALA A 61 8.60 20.60 2.20
C ALA A 61 9.78 21.13 3.03
N MET A 62 10.82 21.64 2.38
CA MET A 62 11.99 22.20 3.09
C MET A 62 11.62 23.46 3.86
N LEU A 63 10.82 24.36 3.29
CA LEU A 63 10.32 25.55 4.00
C LEU A 63 9.55 25.17 5.27
N MET A 64 8.79 24.09 5.22
CA MET A 64 7.95 23.63 6.33
C MET A 64 8.72 22.83 7.38
N LEU A 65 9.62 21.93 6.97
CA LEU A 65 10.29 20.99 7.88
C LEU A 65 11.68 21.46 8.34
N ASP A 66 12.30 22.40 7.64
CA ASP A 66 13.69 22.80 7.86
C ASP A 66 13.88 24.29 7.59
N SER A 67 13.34 25.11 8.46
CA SER A 67 13.38 26.59 8.32
C SER A 67 14.80 27.18 8.45
N VAL A 68 15.75 26.44 9.00
CA VAL A 68 17.14 26.87 9.25
C VAL A 68 18.11 26.32 8.19
N GLY A 69 17.78 25.19 7.56
CA GLY A 69 18.60 24.56 6.53
C GLY A 69 19.64 23.57 7.06
N ASP A 70 19.55 23.15 8.32
CA ASP A 70 20.48 22.18 8.96
C ASP A 70 20.00 20.73 8.91
N ARG A 71 18.74 20.52 8.47
CA ARG A 71 18.09 19.21 8.34
C ARG A 71 18.03 18.38 9.61
N SER A 72 17.90 19.05 10.74
CA SER A 72 17.73 18.41 12.04
C SER A 72 16.43 17.62 12.13
N GLY A 73 16.51 16.42 12.73
CA GLY A 73 15.40 15.48 12.83
C GLY A 73 15.39 14.43 11.72
N THR A 74 14.39 13.55 11.74
CA THR A 74 14.31 12.41 10.79
C THR A 74 13.64 12.82 9.46
N LEU A 75 12.61 13.67 9.50
CA LEU A 75 11.77 13.99 8.35
C LEU A 75 12.46 14.78 7.23
N PRO A 76 13.31 15.79 7.47
CA PRO A 76 13.83 16.61 6.38
C PRO A 76 14.56 15.83 5.30
N ASN A 77 15.50 14.97 5.70
CA ASN A 77 16.25 14.13 4.74
C ASN A 77 15.40 13.05 4.08
N VAL A 78 14.50 12.44 4.84
CA VAL A 78 13.60 11.37 4.38
C VAL A 78 12.60 11.92 3.35
N VAL A 79 12.00 13.07 3.61
CA VAL A 79 11.08 13.73 2.67
C VAL A 79 11.82 14.20 1.41
N ARG A 80 13.04 14.72 1.55
CA ARG A 80 13.90 15.04 0.41
C ARG A 80 14.08 13.81 -0.49
N TYR A 81 14.49 12.69 0.09
CA TYR A 81 14.70 11.45 -0.64
C TYR A 81 13.45 11.00 -1.41
N LEU A 82 12.30 10.98 -0.73
CA LEU A 82 11.04 10.57 -1.35
C LEU A 82 10.67 11.43 -2.55
N LEU A 83 10.73 12.76 -2.39
CA LEU A 83 10.37 13.71 -3.45
C LEU A 83 11.38 13.79 -4.59
N GLU A 84 12.64 13.43 -4.35
CA GLU A 84 13.65 13.22 -5.41
C GLU A 84 13.36 11.93 -6.20
N TYR A 85 12.82 10.91 -5.55
CA TYR A 85 12.55 9.61 -6.16
C TYR A 85 11.23 9.59 -6.96
N VAL A 86 10.15 10.07 -6.37
CA VAL A 86 8.80 9.99 -6.94
C VAL A 86 7.94 11.19 -6.57
N LYS A 87 7.04 11.57 -7.49
CA LYS A 87 5.97 12.52 -7.21
C LYS A 87 4.77 11.76 -6.66
N CYS A 88 4.41 12.03 -5.42
CA CYS A 88 3.26 11.40 -4.76
C CYS A 88 2.52 12.41 -3.88
N ILE A 89 1.31 12.05 -3.46
CA ILE A 89 0.60 12.79 -2.42
C ILE A 89 1.27 12.43 -1.09
N LEU A 90 1.81 13.43 -0.41
CA LEU A 90 2.59 13.25 0.81
C LEU A 90 1.98 14.03 1.97
N TYR A 91 1.70 13.33 3.04
CA TYR A 91 1.39 13.89 4.36
C TYR A 91 2.52 13.59 5.34
N VAL A 92 2.76 14.48 6.25
CA VAL A 92 3.69 14.27 7.36
C VAL A 92 3.06 14.67 8.67
N THR A 93 3.38 13.95 9.74
CA THR A 93 3.12 14.38 11.11
C THR A 93 4.45 14.58 11.81
N VAL A 94 4.68 15.79 12.33
CA VAL A 94 5.86 16.10 13.11
C VAL A 94 5.54 15.88 14.58
N VAL A 95 6.36 15.07 15.26
CA VAL A 95 6.25 14.85 16.70
C VAL A 95 7.35 15.58 17.46
N ALA A 96 7.11 15.86 18.75
CA ALA A 96 8.10 16.50 19.59
C ALA A 96 9.29 15.57 19.82
N GLU A 97 10.50 16.08 19.62
CA GLU A 97 11.75 15.39 19.87
C GLU A 97 12.25 15.68 21.30
N ASP A 98 12.59 14.64 22.05
CA ASP A 98 13.29 14.72 23.33
C ASP A 98 14.74 14.30 23.12
N THR A 99 15.62 15.28 22.99
CA THR A 99 17.07 15.06 22.77
C THR A 99 17.77 14.47 23.99
N THR A 100 17.15 14.56 25.17
CA THR A 100 17.70 14.02 26.41
C THR A 100 17.34 12.56 26.61
N THR A 101 16.13 12.18 26.22
CA THR A 101 15.61 10.82 26.41
C THR A 101 14.98 10.31 25.10
N PRO A 102 15.76 9.62 24.25
CA PRO A 102 15.26 9.10 22.96
C PRO A 102 14.00 8.23 23.07
N ALA A 103 13.82 7.49 24.18
CA ALA A 103 12.61 6.70 24.43
C ALA A 103 11.33 7.57 24.53
N ASN A 104 11.44 8.81 24.97
CA ASN A 104 10.29 9.74 24.98
C ASN A 104 9.91 10.15 23.55
N THR A 105 10.91 10.37 22.68
CA THR A 105 10.65 10.64 21.26
C THR A 105 9.92 9.46 20.60
N GLU A 106 10.34 8.23 20.90
CA GLU A 106 9.66 7.04 20.38
C GLU A 106 8.21 6.95 20.90
N THR A 107 7.99 7.24 22.17
CA THR A 107 6.65 7.33 22.76
C THR A 107 5.79 8.37 22.05
N ASN A 108 6.35 9.55 21.73
CA ASN A 108 5.68 10.58 20.96
C ASN A 108 5.37 10.13 19.52
N VAL A 109 6.25 9.35 18.89
CA VAL A 109 6.01 8.75 17.57
C VAL A 109 4.85 7.77 17.62
N ILE A 110 4.84 6.85 18.58
CA ILE A 110 3.75 5.88 18.76
C ILE A 110 2.42 6.61 18.97
N GLY A 111 2.44 7.64 19.80
CA GLY A 111 1.30 8.49 20.11
C GLY A 111 0.13 7.74 20.76
N GLY A 112 -1.03 8.34 20.69
CA GLY A 112 -2.24 7.82 21.29
C GLY A 112 -3.40 8.80 21.16
N VAL A 113 -4.22 8.84 22.21
CA VAL A 113 -5.28 9.83 22.39
C VAL A 113 -4.92 10.68 23.62
N ASP A 114 -4.77 11.97 23.42
CA ASP A 114 -4.55 12.91 24.51
C ASP A 114 -5.76 12.90 25.45
N SER A 115 -5.52 12.58 26.71
CA SER A 115 -6.60 12.42 27.71
C SER A 115 -7.30 13.73 28.08
N ALA A 116 -6.67 14.88 27.86
CA ALA A 116 -7.21 16.19 28.20
C ALA A 116 -8.04 16.78 27.06
N THR A 117 -7.59 16.57 25.82
CA THR A 117 -8.20 17.17 24.63
C THR A 117 -8.96 16.19 23.77
N GLY A 118 -8.71 14.88 23.91
CA GLY A 118 -9.22 13.84 23.03
C GLY A 118 -8.54 13.82 21.64
N ALA A 119 -7.52 14.65 21.42
CA ALA A 119 -6.81 14.73 20.15
C ALA A 119 -5.94 13.50 19.92
N LEU A 120 -5.81 13.10 18.65
CA LEU A 120 -4.90 12.05 18.25
C LEU A 120 -3.46 12.59 18.23
N THR A 121 -2.49 11.78 18.66
CA THR A 121 -1.07 12.15 18.67
C THR A 121 -0.23 11.09 17.96
N GLY A 122 0.96 11.48 17.51
CA GLY A 122 1.91 10.59 16.85
C GLY A 122 1.32 9.86 15.64
N LEU A 123 1.58 8.56 15.55
CA LEU A 123 1.06 7.71 14.46
C LEU A 123 -0.47 7.66 14.39
N GLN A 124 -1.19 7.88 15.49
CA GLN A 124 -2.65 7.84 15.46
C GLN A 124 -3.25 8.99 14.63
N THR A 125 -2.52 10.08 14.43
CA THR A 125 -2.93 11.22 13.58
C THR A 125 -3.15 10.83 12.13
N ILE A 126 -2.59 9.72 11.67
CA ILE A 126 -2.78 9.17 10.32
C ILE A 126 -4.28 8.97 10.02
N LYS A 127 -5.07 8.62 11.02
CA LYS A 127 -6.52 8.43 10.90
C LYS A 127 -7.29 9.74 10.64
N ALA A 128 -6.66 10.87 10.93
CA ALA A 128 -7.24 12.21 10.73
C ALA A 128 -6.80 12.86 9.41
N CYS A 129 -6.01 12.19 8.57
CA CYS A 129 -5.62 12.71 7.27
C CYS A 129 -6.84 12.94 6.38
N PRO A 130 -6.94 14.09 5.68
CA PRO A 130 -8.03 14.36 4.74
C PRO A 130 -8.13 13.34 3.61
N GLU A 131 -6.98 12.89 3.09
CA GLU A 131 -6.86 11.80 2.13
C GLU A 131 -6.25 10.60 2.86
N THR A 132 -7.01 9.50 2.97
CA THR A 132 -6.56 8.31 3.71
C THR A 132 -5.28 7.72 3.10
N PRO A 133 -4.16 7.65 3.83
CA PRO A 133 -2.91 7.12 3.32
C PRO A 133 -3.00 5.64 2.90
N THR A 134 -2.25 5.27 1.86
CA THR A 134 -2.11 3.90 1.36
C THR A 134 -0.80 3.26 1.81
N ILE A 135 0.20 4.09 2.13
CA ILE A 135 1.52 3.68 2.59
C ILE A 135 1.87 4.52 3.81
N VAL A 136 2.29 3.90 4.89
CA VAL A 136 2.63 4.57 6.15
C VAL A 136 3.95 4.08 6.70
N ALA A 137 4.75 5.00 7.26
CA ALA A 137 6.03 4.68 7.89
C ALA A 137 6.41 5.70 8.96
N ALA A 138 7.28 5.29 9.88
CA ALA A 138 7.97 6.16 10.82
C ALA A 138 9.50 6.00 10.64
N PRO A 139 10.08 6.59 9.57
CA PRO A 139 11.48 6.37 9.23
C PRO A 139 12.45 6.81 10.34
N GLY A 140 13.36 5.91 10.69
CA GLY A 140 14.30 6.11 11.80
C GLY A 140 13.82 5.57 13.14
N PHE A 141 12.61 5.04 13.23
CA PHE A 141 12.01 4.47 14.44
C PHE A 141 11.64 2.99 14.22
N GLY A 142 12.66 2.11 14.22
CA GLY A 142 12.53 0.69 13.93
C GLY A 142 12.37 -0.17 15.19
N SER A 143 11.44 0.15 16.08
CA SER A 143 11.19 -0.69 17.28
C SER A 143 9.95 -1.58 17.12
N LYS A 144 9.85 -2.60 17.97
CA LYS A 144 8.68 -3.48 18.03
C LYS A 144 7.40 -2.70 18.32
N ALA A 145 7.42 -1.76 19.25
CA ALA A 145 6.26 -0.99 19.65
C ALA A 145 5.75 -0.08 18.49
N VAL A 146 6.67 0.55 17.76
CA VAL A 146 6.35 1.32 16.56
C VAL A 146 5.78 0.41 15.48
N GLY A 147 6.39 -0.77 15.23
CA GLY A 147 5.90 -1.75 14.26
C GLY A 147 4.50 -2.25 14.57
N GLN A 148 4.19 -2.51 15.83
CA GLN A 148 2.84 -2.90 16.28
C GLN A 148 1.83 -1.77 16.09
N SER A 149 2.19 -0.52 16.42
CA SER A 149 1.33 0.63 16.19
C SER A 149 1.03 0.85 14.70
N LEU A 150 2.06 0.79 13.85
CA LEU A 150 1.91 0.86 12.39
C LEU A 150 1.02 -0.26 11.85
N SER A 151 1.17 -1.48 12.36
CA SER A 151 0.37 -2.65 11.95
C SER A 151 -1.11 -2.48 12.28
N LEU A 152 -1.42 -2.00 13.50
CA LEU A 152 -2.79 -1.69 13.90
C LEU A 152 -3.42 -0.63 13.00
N ILE A 153 -2.68 0.43 12.66
CA ILE A 153 -3.12 1.46 11.72
C ILE A 153 -3.34 0.84 10.34
N GLY A 154 -2.41 0.01 9.86
CA GLY A 154 -2.51 -0.71 8.59
C GLY A 154 -3.77 -1.55 8.48
N ARG A 155 -4.18 -2.18 9.58
CA ARG A 155 -5.45 -2.90 9.68
C ARG A 155 -6.65 -1.95 9.66
N ASP A 156 -6.62 -0.92 10.50
CA ASP A 156 -7.78 -0.05 10.78
C ASP A 156 -8.17 0.80 9.56
N ILE A 157 -7.18 1.36 8.85
CA ILE A 157 -7.42 2.22 7.67
C ILE A 157 -7.08 1.56 6.34
N ARG A 158 -6.72 0.26 6.35
CA ARG A 158 -6.37 -0.51 5.16
C ARG A 158 -5.24 0.14 4.36
N CYS A 159 -4.06 0.17 4.96
CA CYS A 159 -2.84 0.68 4.33
C CYS A 159 -1.67 -0.28 4.54
N ARG A 160 -0.57 -0.02 3.83
CA ARG A 160 0.65 -0.85 3.85
C ARG A 160 1.68 -0.20 4.78
N PRO A 161 1.89 -0.74 5.99
CA PRO A 161 2.90 -0.27 6.91
C PRO A 161 4.30 -0.72 6.50
N VAL A 162 5.30 0.18 6.64
CA VAL A 162 6.71 -0.09 6.38
C VAL A 162 7.52 0.25 7.63
N LEU A 163 8.40 -0.65 8.04
CA LEU A 163 9.21 -0.55 9.25
C LEU A 163 10.69 -0.75 8.93
N ASP A 164 11.55 0.03 9.59
CA ASP A 164 13.00 -0.17 9.55
C ASP A 164 13.42 -1.39 10.35
N GLY A 165 14.31 -2.20 9.77
CA GLY A 165 15.01 -3.24 10.49
C GLY A 165 16.09 -2.68 11.44
N PRO A 166 16.70 -3.54 12.27
CA PRO A 166 17.63 -3.13 13.34
C PRO A 166 18.98 -2.60 12.84
N ASN A 167 19.27 -2.72 11.55
CA ASN A 167 20.52 -2.24 10.92
C ASN A 167 21.81 -2.75 11.55
N THR A 168 21.81 -3.96 12.07
CA THR A 168 22.97 -4.56 12.74
C THR A 168 23.58 -5.70 11.93
N ASN A 169 22.91 -6.86 11.85
CA ASN A 169 23.30 -8.02 11.08
C ASN A 169 22.09 -8.80 10.59
N ASP A 170 22.31 -9.76 9.68
CA ASP A 170 21.23 -10.51 9.02
C ASP A 170 20.40 -11.35 10.00
N MET A 171 21.06 -11.94 11.03
CA MET A 171 20.37 -12.74 12.03
C MET A 171 19.46 -11.87 12.89
N ALA A 172 19.95 -10.72 13.38
CA ALA A 172 19.15 -9.79 14.15
C ALA A 172 17.95 -9.25 13.35
N ALA A 173 18.12 -9.01 12.05
CA ALA A 173 17.01 -8.61 11.18
C ALA A 173 15.95 -9.71 11.04
N ALA A 174 16.38 -10.97 10.90
CA ALA A 174 15.49 -12.13 10.85
C ALA A 174 14.76 -12.37 12.19
N GLU A 175 15.48 -12.27 13.31
CA GLU A 175 14.90 -12.39 14.67
C GLU A 175 13.89 -11.28 14.93
N PHE A 176 14.22 -10.04 14.56
CA PHE A 176 13.31 -8.90 14.67
C PHE A 176 12.03 -9.10 13.86
N ALA A 177 12.15 -9.58 12.62
CA ALA A 177 10.97 -9.86 11.78
C ALA A 177 10.08 -10.97 12.39
N ALA A 178 10.67 -11.96 13.06
CA ALA A 178 9.94 -13.04 13.71
C ALA A 178 9.16 -12.61 14.98
N GLU A 179 9.41 -11.39 15.48
CA GLU A 179 8.63 -10.84 16.61
C GLU A 179 7.21 -10.41 16.23
N PHE A 180 6.92 -10.34 14.94
CA PHE A 180 5.64 -9.94 14.38
C PHE A 180 4.94 -11.14 13.73
N GLY A 181 3.63 -11.07 13.60
CA GLY A 181 2.83 -12.10 12.93
C GLY A 181 1.62 -12.53 13.74
N ALA A 182 1.29 -11.80 14.81
CA ALA A 182 0.09 -12.07 15.61
C ALA A 182 -1.19 -11.92 14.77
N GLU A 183 -2.05 -12.92 14.84
CA GLU A 183 -3.30 -12.95 14.07
C GLU A 183 -4.23 -11.82 14.49
N GLY A 184 -4.85 -11.15 13.51
CA GLY A 184 -5.84 -10.10 13.73
C GLY A 184 -5.26 -8.73 14.13
N THR A 185 -3.94 -8.58 14.27
CA THR A 185 -3.28 -7.31 14.63
C THR A 185 -2.92 -6.44 13.43
N GLY A 186 -2.98 -6.98 12.20
CA GLY A 186 -2.52 -6.31 10.99
C GLY A 186 -1.02 -6.48 10.72
N GLU A 187 -0.30 -7.19 11.59
CA GLU A 187 1.12 -7.47 11.43
C GLU A 187 1.44 -8.28 10.16
N ASP A 188 0.47 -9.01 9.62
CA ASP A 188 0.57 -9.72 8.35
C ASP A 188 0.74 -8.81 7.13
N LYS A 189 0.50 -7.50 7.28
CA LYS A 189 0.69 -6.48 6.25
C LYS A 189 2.02 -5.74 6.37
N LEU A 190 2.72 -5.89 7.50
CA LEU A 190 3.94 -5.15 7.80
C LEU A 190 5.06 -5.57 6.86
N SER A 191 5.71 -4.60 6.23
CA SER A 191 6.91 -4.80 5.43
C SER A 191 8.13 -4.29 6.18
N ILE A 192 9.09 -5.16 6.46
CA ILE A 192 10.33 -4.83 7.17
C ILE A 192 11.46 -4.78 6.16
N ILE A 193 12.32 -3.77 6.24
CA ILE A 193 13.46 -3.61 5.35
C ILE A 193 14.74 -3.33 6.10
N ASP A 194 15.82 -4.01 5.73
CA ASP A 194 17.17 -3.93 6.30
C ASP A 194 18.20 -4.32 5.22
N PRO A 195 19.39 -3.68 5.15
CA PRO A 195 19.95 -2.64 6.02
C PRO A 195 19.56 -1.22 5.62
N TRP A 196 19.92 -0.23 6.47
CA TRP A 196 19.90 1.18 6.14
C TRP A 196 20.92 1.50 5.04
N PHE A 197 20.96 2.74 4.55
CA PHE A 197 21.85 3.12 3.46
C PHE A 197 22.43 4.51 3.64
N LEU A 198 23.56 4.76 2.98
CA LEU A 198 24.21 6.06 2.93
C LEU A 198 23.80 6.80 1.65
N LYS A 199 23.49 8.06 1.81
CA LYS A 199 23.19 8.99 0.72
C LYS A 199 23.97 10.29 0.92
N LYS A 200 24.65 10.73 -0.13
CA LYS A 200 25.37 11.99 -0.09
C LYS A 200 24.43 13.15 -0.42
N TYR A 201 24.32 14.07 0.51
CA TYR A 201 23.60 15.34 0.32
C TYR A 201 24.53 16.50 0.63
N ASP A 202 24.64 17.45 -0.32
CA ASP A 202 25.45 18.68 -0.21
C ASP A 202 26.89 18.43 0.28
N GLY A 203 27.47 17.33 -0.17
CA GLY A 203 28.86 16.96 0.15
C GLY A 203 29.03 16.08 1.40
N ALA A 204 28.01 15.98 2.28
CA ALA A 204 28.03 15.13 3.47
C ALA A 204 27.31 13.80 3.24
N GLN A 205 27.85 12.71 3.79
CA GLN A 205 27.13 11.43 3.85
C GLN A 205 26.10 11.45 4.98
N VAL A 206 24.88 11.05 4.66
CA VAL A 206 23.77 10.93 5.59
C VAL A 206 23.35 9.47 5.65
N LEU A 207 23.24 8.91 6.85
CA LEU A 207 22.68 7.59 7.07
C LEU A 207 21.15 7.68 7.01
N MET A 208 20.58 7.02 6.02
CA MET A 208 19.13 7.03 5.75
C MET A 208 18.45 5.77 6.26
N PRO A 209 17.29 5.89 6.91
CA PRO A 209 16.46 4.73 7.25
C PRO A 209 16.07 3.96 5.99
N ALA A 210 16.10 2.62 6.07
CA ALA A 210 15.80 1.78 4.91
C ALA A 210 14.34 1.86 4.48
N SER A 211 13.43 2.09 5.43
CA SER A 211 11.99 2.19 5.18
C SER A 211 11.65 3.19 4.09
N ILE A 212 12.38 4.32 4.00
CA ILE A 212 12.09 5.31 2.97
C ILE A 212 12.40 4.83 1.55
N ALA A 213 13.39 3.95 1.38
CA ALA A 213 13.68 3.37 0.07
C ALA A 213 12.52 2.45 -0.38
N LEU A 214 11.97 1.66 0.53
CA LEU A 214 10.82 0.80 0.23
C LEU A 214 9.54 1.61 0.03
N VAL A 215 9.28 2.62 0.88
CA VAL A 215 8.15 3.56 0.70
C VAL A 215 8.22 4.25 -0.67
N ALA A 216 9.40 4.75 -1.06
CA ALA A 216 9.60 5.41 -2.35
C ALA A 216 9.36 4.44 -3.54
N ALA A 217 9.86 3.22 -3.44
CA ALA A 217 9.63 2.17 -4.43
C ALA A 217 8.14 1.79 -4.53
N MET A 218 7.45 1.63 -3.39
CA MET A 218 6.01 1.34 -3.36
C MET A 218 5.16 2.51 -3.86
N ALA A 219 5.62 3.75 -3.66
CA ALA A 219 4.92 4.94 -4.15
C ALA A 219 5.11 5.16 -5.66
N ALA A 220 6.17 4.62 -6.24
CA ALA A 220 6.50 4.75 -7.66
C ALA A 220 5.75 3.76 -8.57
N VAL A 221 5.09 2.76 -8.00
CA VAL A 221 4.29 1.76 -8.73
C VAL A 221 2.85 1.81 -8.24
N GLU A 222 1.94 1.20 -9.01
CA GLU A 222 0.55 1.08 -8.57
C GLU A 222 0.43 0.21 -7.31
N GLY A 223 -0.60 0.46 -6.51
CA GLY A 223 -0.75 -0.23 -5.23
C GLY A 223 -0.85 -1.76 -5.31
N TYR A 224 -1.19 -2.27 -6.47
CA TYR A 224 -1.28 -3.70 -6.79
C TYR A 224 -0.04 -4.24 -7.52
N GLU A 225 1.01 -3.45 -7.68
CA GLU A 225 2.27 -3.84 -8.31
C GLU A 225 3.38 -4.08 -7.27
N SER A 226 4.41 -4.79 -7.70
CA SER A 226 5.54 -5.16 -6.84
C SER A 226 6.64 -4.10 -6.86
N PRO A 227 7.17 -3.68 -5.70
CA PRO A 227 8.34 -2.78 -5.63
C PRO A 227 9.67 -3.46 -5.90
N GLN A 228 9.69 -4.77 -6.15
CA GLN A 228 10.92 -5.53 -6.36
C GLN A 228 11.70 -5.06 -7.60
N ASN A 229 13.02 -5.08 -7.51
CA ASN A 229 13.96 -4.65 -8.54
C ASN A 229 13.94 -3.16 -8.89
N LEU A 230 13.13 -2.34 -8.22
CA LEU A 230 13.23 -0.90 -8.36
C LEU A 230 14.56 -0.39 -7.79
N GLY A 231 15.17 0.57 -8.48
CA GLY A 231 16.45 1.15 -8.07
C GLY A 231 16.34 1.94 -6.78
N VAL A 232 17.38 1.94 -5.98
CA VAL A 232 17.49 2.73 -4.75
C VAL A 232 18.50 3.85 -4.98
N LEU A 233 18.13 5.09 -4.69
CA LEU A 233 19.02 6.24 -4.78
C LEU A 233 19.97 6.25 -3.59
N CYS A 234 20.90 5.31 -3.53
CA CYS A 234 21.91 5.24 -2.46
C CYS A 234 23.33 5.20 -3.03
N ASP A 235 24.28 5.69 -2.25
CA ASP A 235 25.70 5.58 -2.58
C ASP A 235 26.20 4.19 -2.20
N GLU A 236 25.85 3.74 -0.99
CA GLU A 236 26.12 2.38 -0.51
C GLU A 236 25.15 2.00 0.64
N PRO A 237 24.83 0.73 0.85
CA PRO A 237 24.13 0.29 2.06
C PRO A 237 25.07 0.37 3.25
N SER A 238 24.52 0.56 4.47
CA SER A 238 25.28 0.61 5.73
C SER A 238 26.08 -0.67 5.99
N ARG A 239 25.59 -1.80 5.45
CA ARG A 239 26.33 -3.07 5.35
C ARG A 239 26.00 -3.73 4.01
N THR A 240 27.01 -4.35 3.43
CA THR A 240 26.85 -5.04 2.14
C THR A 240 26.04 -6.32 2.34
N VAL A 241 25.02 -6.51 1.51
CA VAL A 241 24.24 -7.73 1.43
C VAL A 241 24.57 -8.41 0.09
N SER A 242 25.07 -9.65 0.16
CA SER A 242 25.37 -10.44 -1.03
C SER A 242 24.08 -10.84 -1.74
N TYR A 243 24.04 -10.61 -3.07
CA TYR A 243 22.94 -11.02 -3.93
C TYR A 243 23.46 -11.54 -5.26
N LYS A 244 22.91 -12.67 -5.67
CA LYS A 244 23.14 -13.24 -6.99
C LYS A 244 21.88 -13.97 -7.43
N ILE A 245 21.37 -13.64 -8.59
CA ILE A 245 20.18 -14.27 -9.14
C ILE A 245 20.40 -15.78 -9.31
N GLY A 246 19.45 -16.57 -8.84
CA GLY A 246 19.51 -18.05 -8.88
C GLY A 246 20.33 -18.70 -7.76
N ASP A 247 21.03 -17.93 -6.94
CA ASP A 247 21.85 -18.47 -5.84
C ASP A 247 21.10 -18.33 -4.50
N LYS A 248 20.65 -19.49 -3.98
CA LYS A 248 19.88 -19.56 -2.73
C LYS A 248 20.72 -19.42 -1.46
N THR A 249 22.05 -19.36 -1.58
CA THR A 249 22.97 -19.26 -0.43
C THR A 249 23.32 -17.83 -0.04
N THR A 250 22.81 -16.84 -0.79
CA THR A 250 23.10 -15.44 -0.57
C THR A 250 22.37 -14.86 0.65
N GLN A 251 22.95 -13.81 1.24
CA GLN A 251 22.36 -13.09 2.38
C GLN A 251 20.99 -12.50 2.04
N ALA A 252 20.82 -11.95 0.84
CA ALA A 252 19.53 -11.46 0.39
C ALA A 252 18.44 -12.55 0.39
N ASN A 253 18.78 -13.78 -0.05
CA ASN A 253 17.85 -14.89 0.00
C ASN A 253 17.56 -15.34 1.46
N PHE A 254 18.55 -15.29 2.35
CA PHE A 254 18.35 -15.55 3.78
C PHE A 254 17.35 -14.54 4.38
N LEU A 255 17.55 -13.24 4.17
CA LEU A 255 16.67 -12.19 4.67
C LEU A 255 15.25 -12.34 4.11
N ASN A 256 15.10 -12.54 2.81
CA ASN A 256 13.79 -12.70 2.17
C ASN A 256 13.02 -13.93 2.70
N LYS A 257 13.71 -15.03 3.01
CA LYS A 257 13.08 -16.20 3.64
C LYS A 257 12.50 -15.90 5.03
N HIS A 258 13.04 -14.91 5.71
CA HIS A 258 12.59 -14.48 7.02
C HIS A 258 11.68 -13.23 6.97
N GLY A 259 11.13 -12.91 5.78
CA GLY A 259 10.18 -11.82 5.62
C GLY A 259 10.80 -10.42 5.67
N VAL A 260 12.11 -10.31 5.46
CA VAL A 260 12.83 -9.04 5.42
C VAL A 260 13.16 -8.67 3.97
N VAL A 261 12.71 -7.51 3.53
CA VAL A 261 13.11 -6.89 2.27
C VAL A 261 14.53 -6.31 2.44
N THR A 262 15.35 -6.31 1.40
CA THR A 262 16.73 -5.83 1.50
C THR A 262 17.14 -4.97 0.32
N ILE A 263 18.23 -4.23 0.51
CA ILE A 263 18.88 -3.43 -0.51
C ILE A 263 20.17 -4.15 -0.93
N ALA A 264 20.28 -4.52 -2.18
CA ALA A 264 21.48 -5.19 -2.69
C ALA A 264 21.88 -4.71 -4.08
N ARG A 265 23.15 -4.89 -4.41
CA ARG A 265 23.69 -4.55 -5.73
C ARG A 265 23.22 -5.57 -6.75
N THR A 266 22.67 -5.10 -7.85
CA THR A 266 22.19 -5.94 -8.95
C THR A 266 23.08 -5.79 -10.19
N ARG A 267 22.92 -6.72 -11.15
CA ARG A 267 23.60 -6.63 -12.46
C ARG A 267 23.04 -5.52 -13.35
N MET A 268 21.90 -4.95 -13.00
CA MET A 268 21.29 -3.83 -13.73
C MET A 268 22.04 -2.50 -13.49
N GLY A 269 23.04 -2.51 -12.60
CA GLY A 269 23.79 -1.33 -12.16
C GLY A 269 23.15 -0.66 -10.95
N GLY A 270 23.95 -0.27 -9.97
CA GLY A 270 23.48 0.34 -8.73
C GLY A 270 22.85 -0.66 -7.75
N TYR A 271 22.09 -0.12 -6.82
CA TYR A 271 21.39 -0.87 -5.77
C TYR A 271 19.89 -0.91 -6.06
N SER A 272 19.25 -2.01 -5.71
CA SER A 272 17.81 -2.22 -5.92
C SER A 272 17.17 -2.86 -4.69
N ILE A 273 15.85 -2.70 -4.58
CA ILE A 273 15.02 -3.43 -3.63
C ILE A 273 14.98 -4.90 -4.02
N ILE A 274 15.34 -5.78 -3.11
CA ILE A 274 15.29 -7.23 -3.26
C ILE A 274 14.34 -7.81 -2.21
N GLY A 275 13.25 -8.38 -2.68
CA GLY A 275 12.14 -8.89 -1.89
C GLY A 275 10.85 -8.10 -2.14
N ASN A 276 9.74 -8.82 -2.12
CA ASN A 276 8.40 -8.29 -2.40
C ASN A 276 7.34 -8.87 -1.45
N ARG A 277 7.79 -9.35 -0.28
CA ARG A 277 6.92 -9.99 0.69
C ARG A 277 6.91 -9.23 2.01
N THR A 278 5.77 -9.29 2.69
CA THR A 278 5.63 -8.84 4.08
C THR A 278 6.37 -9.81 5.02
N ASN A 279 6.51 -9.45 6.28
CA ASN A 279 7.13 -10.28 7.32
C ASN A 279 6.52 -11.68 7.46
N THR A 280 5.23 -11.85 7.12
CA THR A 280 4.53 -13.15 7.13
C THR A 280 4.53 -13.87 5.80
N GLY A 281 5.24 -13.34 4.78
CA GLY A 281 5.39 -13.97 3.47
C GLY A 281 4.28 -13.66 2.45
N ARG A 282 3.32 -12.76 2.74
CA ARG A 282 2.34 -12.29 1.76
C ARG A 282 3.01 -11.38 0.75
N PHE A 283 2.60 -11.42 -0.51
CA PHE A 283 3.08 -10.44 -1.49
C PHE A 283 2.58 -9.02 -1.14
N ILE A 284 3.48 -8.04 -1.14
CA ILE A 284 3.16 -6.62 -0.92
C ILE A 284 2.10 -6.15 -1.91
N ALA A 285 2.22 -6.56 -3.18
CA ALA A 285 1.24 -6.27 -4.23
C ALA A 285 -0.17 -6.84 -3.93
N HIS A 286 -0.25 -8.05 -3.38
CA HIS A 286 -1.53 -8.66 -3.01
C HIS A 286 -2.20 -7.93 -1.84
N VAL A 287 -1.41 -7.56 -0.83
CA VAL A 287 -1.91 -6.75 0.30
C VAL A 287 -2.42 -5.41 -0.20
N GLY A 288 -1.67 -4.75 -1.10
CA GLY A 288 -2.07 -3.49 -1.69
C GLY A 288 -3.37 -3.58 -2.49
N LEU A 289 -3.52 -4.60 -3.34
CA LEU A 289 -4.76 -4.83 -4.08
C LEU A 289 -5.96 -5.05 -3.16
N GLU A 290 -5.82 -5.92 -2.15
CA GLU A 290 -6.86 -6.23 -1.19
C GLU A 290 -7.33 -4.98 -0.43
N ASP A 291 -6.37 -4.16 0.03
CA ASP A 291 -6.68 -2.93 0.75
C ASP A 291 -7.36 -1.88 -0.15
N LEU A 292 -6.86 -1.69 -1.37
CA LEU A 292 -7.44 -0.75 -2.33
C LEU A 292 -8.88 -1.15 -2.72
N MET A 293 -9.12 -2.44 -2.97
CA MET A 293 -10.46 -2.95 -3.28
C MET A 293 -11.41 -2.78 -2.09
N ALA A 294 -10.96 -3.15 -0.89
CA ALA A 294 -11.79 -3.04 0.31
C ALA A 294 -12.17 -1.58 0.61
N ARG A 295 -11.19 -0.65 0.51
CA ARG A 295 -11.45 0.79 0.66
C ARG A 295 -12.43 1.30 -0.38
N LYS A 296 -12.30 0.87 -1.64
CA LYS A 296 -13.24 1.26 -2.70
C LYS A 296 -14.64 0.77 -2.44
N LEU A 297 -14.80 -0.45 -1.93
CA LEU A 297 -16.09 -0.98 -1.52
C LEU A 297 -16.69 -0.18 -0.34
N GLU A 298 -15.89 0.18 0.66
CA GLU A 298 -16.32 0.99 1.80
C GLU A 298 -16.79 2.39 1.35
N GLU A 299 -15.95 3.11 0.58
CA GLU A 299 -16.24 4.43 0.05
C GLU A 299 -17.53 4.46 -0.77
N THR A 300 -17.68 3.53 -1.70
CA THR A 300 -18.80 3.50 -2.62
C THR A 300 -20.09 2.93 -2.02
N SER A 301 -19.99 2.26 -0.88
CA SER A 301 -21.16 1.75 -0.13
C SER A 301 -21.75 2.79 0.83
N GLN A 302 -20.98 3.78 1.25
CA GLN A 302 -21.45 4.79 2.20
C GLN A 302 -22.74 5.51 1.76
N PRO A 303 -22.88 6.01 0.51
CA PRO A 303 -24.12 6.67 0.06
C PRO A 303 -25.30 5.70 -0.13
N LEU A 304 -25.07 4.38 -0.06
CA LEU A 304 -26.10 3.35 -0.16
C LEU A 304 -26.77 3.05 1.19
N MET A 305 -26.16 3.47 2.29
CA MET A 305 -26.69 3.24 3.63
C MET A 305 -28.02 3.97 3.80
N GLY A 306 -28.98 3.34 4.48
CA GLY A 306 -30.32 3.89 4.69
C GLY A 306 -31.30 3.70 3.53
N LYS A 307 -30.88 3.16 2.39
CA LYS A 307 -31.79 2.80 1.30
C LYS A 307 -32.60 1.54 1.67
N LEU A 308 -33.83 1.45 1.15
CA LEU A 308 -34.65 0.25 1.32
C LEU A 308 -34.08 -0.93 0.54
N LEU A 309 -34.07 -2.10 1.15
CA LEU A 309 -33.60 -3.35 0.53
C LEU A 309 -34.67 -3.92 -0.41
N THR A 310 -34.93 -3.23 -1.51
CA THR A 310 -35.81 -3.72 -2.57
C THR A 310 -35.04 -4.63 -3.53
N GLU A 311 -35.73 -5.50 -4.25
CA GLU A 311 -35.13 -6.36 -5.27
C GLU A 311 -34.36 -5.53 -6.31
N ALA A 312 -34.97 -4.46 -6.80
CA ALA A 312 -34.35 -3.55 -7.78
C ALA A 312 -33.07 -2.92 -7.23
N PHE A 313 -33.06 -2.45 -5.99
CA PHE A 313 -31.87 -1.89 -5.37
C PHE A 313 -30.74 -2.93 -5.22
N MET A 314 -31.07 -4.12 -4.70
CA MET A 314 -30.08 -5.18 -4.53
C MET A 314 -29.46 -5.62 -5.86
N THR A 315 -30.28 -5.75 -6.91
CA THR A 315 -29.81 -6.08 -8.26
C THR A 315 -28.91 -5.00 -8.82
N GLN A 316 -29.29 -3.72 -8.72
CA GLN A 316 -28.47 -2.59 -9.17
C GLN A 316 -27.11 -2.54 -8.48
N VAL A 317 -27.01 -2.84 -7.19
CA VAL A 317 -25.73 -2.88 -6.48
C VAL A 317 -24.85 -4.02 -6.99
N VAL A 318 -25.42 -5.20 -7.21
CA VAL A 318 -24.68 -6.34 -7.79
C VAL A 318 -24.18 -6.03 -9.19
N ASP A 319 -25.01 -5.46 -10.04
CA ASP A 319 -24.64 -5.08 -11.42
C ASP A 319 -23.55 -4.01 -11.43
N ARG A 320 -23.68 -3.00 -10.56
CA ARG A 320 -22.66 -1.96 -10.39
C ARG A 320 -21.30 -2.55 -9.98
N LEU A 321 -21.29 -3.50 -9.04
CA LEU A 321 -20.06 -4.19 -8.62
C LEU A 321 -19.47 -5.01 -9.77
N ASN A 322 -20.29 -5.74 -10.51
CA ASN A 322 -19.81 -6.52 -11.65
C ASN A 322 -19.27 -5.63 -12.77
N ASN A 323 -19.93 -4.51 -13.09
CA ASN A 323 -19.45 -3.55 -14.07
C ASN A 323 -18.10 -2.95 -13.66
N TRP A 324 -17.93 -2.59 -12.38
CA TRP A 324 -16.64 -2.14 -11.87
C TRP A 324 -15.58 -3.24 -11.94
N GLY A 325 -15.91 -4.47 -11.55
CA GLY A 325 -15.00 -5.60 -11.65
C GLY A 325 -14.56 -5.86 -13.08
N GLN A 326 -15.46 -5.71 -14.06
CA GLN A 326 -15.11 -5.84 -15.48
C GLN A 326 -14.19 -4.71 -15.96
N SER A 327 -14.33 -3.48 -15.45
CA SER A 327 -13.37 -2.41 -15.77
C SER A 327 -11.96 -2.74 -15.25
N LEU A 328 -11.83 -3.27 -14.01
CA LEU A 328 -10.55 -3.72 -13.49
C LEU A 328 -9.93 -4.88 -14.30
N VAL A 329 -10.75 -5.78 -14.82
CA VAL A 329 -10.29 -6.85 -15.72
C VAL A 329 -9.81 -6.27 -17.06
N ALA A 330 -10.55 -5.32 -17.63
CA ALA A 330 -10.19 -4.65 -18.89
C ALA A 330 -8.91 -3.82 -18.77
N GLU A 331 -8.67 -3.20 -17.61
CA GLU A 331 -7.45 -2.47 -17.27
C GLU A 331 -6.27 -3.38 -16.94
N GLY A 332 -6.47 -4.70 -16.84
CA GLY A 332 -5.42 -5.66 -16.52
C GLY A 332 -5.00 -5.68 -15.05
N VAL A 333 -5.80 -5.13 -14.14
CA VAL A 333 -5.53 -5.12 -12.69
C VAL A 333 -5.76 -6.50 -12.07
N ILE A 334 -6.83 -7.17 -12.49
CA ILE A 334 -7.21 -8.52 -12.04
C ILE A 334 -7.62 -9.40 -13.23
N PRO A 335 -7.42 -10.73 -13.16
CA PRO A 335 -7.80 -11.63 -14.26
C PRO A 335 -9.29 -11.94 -14.32
N VAL A 336 -10.01 -11.91 -13.21
CA VAL A 336 -11.43 -12.30 -13.13
C VAL A 336 -12.10 -11.67 -11.92
N PHE A 337 -13.39 -11.32 -12.09
CA PHE A 337 -14.21 -10.76 -11.01
C PHE A 337 -15.64 -11.27 -11.11
N LYS A 338 -16.29 -11.50 -9.96
CA LYS A 338 -17.70 -11.83 -9.87
C LYS A 338 -18.28 -11.39 -8.53
N ALA A 339 -19.32 -10.57 -8.56
CA ALA A 339 -20.12 -10.21 -7.41
C ALA A 339 -21.53 -10.85 -7.50
N PHE A 340 -22.06 -11.31 -6.37
CA PHE A 340 -23.37 -11.92 -6.29
C PHE A 340 -23.91 -11.89 -4.86
N LEU A 341 -25.22 -12.06 -4.69
CA LEU A 341 -25.83 -12.18 -3.37
C LEU A 341 -25.44 -13.52 -2.72
N HIS A 342 -25.06 -13.50 -1.46
CA HIS A 342 -24.66 -14.72 -0.76
C HIS A 342 -25.86 -15.70 -0.67
N PRO A 343 -25.75 -16.93 -1.17
CA PRO A 343 -26.90 -17.82 -1.39
C PRO A 343 -27.59 -18.28 -0.11
N SER A 344 -26.90 -18.34 1.02
CA SER A 344 -27.45 -18.87 2.29
C SER A 344 -27.53 -17.88 3.44
N LYS A 345 -26.79 -16.75 3.38
CA LYS A 345 -26.79 -15.77 4.49
C LYS A 345 -27.88 -14.70 4.37
N ASN A 346 -28.52 -14.56 3.21
CA ASN A 346 -29.64 -13.64 3.01
C ASN A 346 -30.96 -14.28 3.48
N SER A 347 -31.05 -14.54 4.79
CA SER A 347 -32.23 -15.10 5.44
C SER A 347 -33.23 -14.00 5.83
N LEU A 348 -34.48 -14.39 6.14
CA LEU A 348 -35.50 -13.46 6.63
C LEU A 348 -35.08 -12.74 7.92
N GLU A 349 -34.33 -13.41 8.80
CA GLU A 349 -33.80 -12.83 10.04
C GLU A 349 -32.80 -11.69 9.74
N ASN A 350 -31.86 -11.94 8.85
CA ASN A 350 -30.88 -10.93 8.41
C ASN A 350 -31.57 -9.77 7.70
N TYR A 351 -32.51 -10.06 6.81
CA TYR A 351 -33.30 -9.03 6.11
C TYR A 351 -34.07 -8.14 7.10
N ASN A 352 -34.76 -8.72 8.07
CA ASN A 352 -35.53 -7.98 9.09
C ASN A 352 -34.60 -7.13 9.99
N SER A 353 -33.32 -7.51 10.15
CA SER A 353 -32.31 -6.72 10.87
C SER A 353 -31.59 -5.70 10.01
N GLY A 354 -32.02 -5.51 8.74
CA GLY A 354 -31.41 -4.58 7.80
C GLY A 354 -30.04 -5.04 7.28
N ARG A 355 -29.74 -6.34 7.39
CA ARG A 355 -28.47 -6.93 6.94
C ARG A 355 -28.67 -7.71 5.65
N TRP A 356 -27.75 -7.55 4.72
CA TRP A 356 -27.65 -8.36 3.52
C TRP A 356 -26.20 -8.66 3.20
N PHE A 357 -25.96 -9.78 2.53
CA PHE A 357 -24.62 -10.29 2.29
C PHE A 357 -24.35 -10.38 0.80
N LEU A 358 -23.30 -9.71 0.39
CA LEU A 358 -22.72 -9.76 -0.96
C LEU A 358 -21.43 -10.59 -0.91
N CYS A 359 -21.23 -11.40 -1.92
CA CYS A 359 -19.97 -12.07 -2.20
C CYS A 359 -19.25 -11.32 -3.32
N VAL A 360 -17.98 -11.02 -3.10
CA VAL A 360 -17.09 -10.49 -4.11
C VAL A 360 -15.93 -11.48 -4.27
N ASN A 361 -15.93 -12.19 -5.39
CA ASN A 361 -14.89 -13.15 -5.75
C ASN A 361 -14.05 -12.56 -6.86
N TYR A 362 -12.74 -12.58 -6.70
CA TYR A 362 -11.81 -12.10 -7.72
C TYR A 362 -10.52 -12.92 -7.75
N GLY A 363 -9.91 -12.98 -8.91
CA GLY A 363 -8.54 -13.47 -9.06
C GLY A 363 -7.55 -12.33 -8.85
N ARG A 364 -6.28 -12.67 -8.72
CA ARG A 364 -5.18 -11.71 -8.66
C ARG A 364 -3.99 -12.22 -9.44
N TYR A 365 -3.24 -11.32 -10.08
CA TYR A 365 -1.96 -11.65 -10.68
C TYR A 365 -0.91 -11.75 -9.58
N SER A 366 -0.06 -12.76 -9.66
CA SER A 366 1.09 -12.89 -8.76
C SER A 366 2.32 -12.26 -9.38
N PRO A 367 3.14 -11.52 -8.59
CA PRO A 367 4.42 -11.06 -9.07
C PRO A 367 5.32 -12.22 -9.52
N ASN A 368 6.08 -12.01 -10.58
CA ASN A 368 7.08 -12.98 -11.01
C ASN A 368 8.28 -12.94 -10.06
N GLU A 369 8.40 -13.94 -9.20
CA GLU A 369 9.47 -14.04 -8.20
C GLU A 369 10.50 -15.10 -8.56
N HIS A 370 10.11 -16.12 -9.33
CA HIS A 370 10.98 -17.22 -9.70
C HIS A 370 10.63 -17.74 -11.09
N MET A 371 11.61 -17.73 -11.99
CA MET A 371 11.48 -18.28 -13.33
C MET A 371 12.34 -19.54 -13.43
N VAL A 372 11.78 -20.60 -13.97
CA VAL A 372 12.48 -21.85 -14.24
C VAL A 372 12.56 -22.05 -15.74
N TYR A 373 13.76 -22.19 -16.25
CA TYR A 373 14.02 -22.59 -17.64
C TYR A 373 14.45 -24.06 -17.66
N GLU A 374 13.69 -24.90 -18.30
CA GLU A 374 14.07 -26.27 -18.61
C GLU A 374 14.69 -26.29 -20.00
N MET A 375 15.96 -26.61 -20.08
CA MET A 375 16.70 -26.68 -21.35
C MET A 375 16.98 -28.13 -21.70
N SER A 376 16.61 -28.51 -22.91
CA SER A 376 16.94 -29.82 -23.49
C SER A 376 17.58 -29.65 -24.87
N VAL A 377 18.50 -30.53 -25.22
CA VAL A 377 19.00 -30.61 -26.58
C VAL A 377 18.00 -31.45 -27.38
N ASP A 378 17.45 -30.87 -28.43
CA ASP A 378 16.53 -31.54 -29.34
C ASP A 378 17.25 -31.87 -30.65
N ASN A 379 17.57 -33.17 -30.84
CA ASN A 379 18.23 -33.63 -32.03
C ASN A 379 17.34 -33.52 -33.28
N GLY A 380 16.00 -33.56 -33.13
CA GLY A 380 15.07 -33.35 -34.24
C GLY A 380 15.16 -31.97 -34.86
N LEU A 381 15.42 -30.93 -34.01
CA LEU A 381 15.69 -29.59 -34.52
C LEU A 381 17.02 -29.50 -35.31
N ILE A 382 18.02 -30.27 -34.86
CA ILE A 382 19.32 -30.35 -35.56
C ILE A 382 19.16 -31.08 -36.90
N GLU A 383 18.41 -32.18 -36.94
CA GLU A 383 18.11 -32.94 -38.17
C GLU A 383 17.36 -32.05 -39.17
N SER A 384 16.30 -31.37 -38.77
CA SER A 384 15.55 -30.45 -39.61
C SER A 384 16.43 -29.31 -40.18
N TRP A 385 17.31 -28.73 -39.35
CA TRP A 385 18.26 -27.72 -39.79
C TRP A 385 19.27 -28.25 -40.79
N LEU A 386 19.78 -29.48 -40.57
CA LEU A 386 20.70 -30.15 -41.53
C LEU A 386 20.01 -30.41 -42.88
N GLU A 387 18.76 -30.89 -42.88
CA GLU A 387 17.99 -31.10 -44.11
C GLU A 387 17.80 -29.75 -44.88
N GLU A 388 17.51 -28.67 -44.20
CA GLU A 388 17.38 -27.35 -44.82
C GLU A 388 18.70 -26.86 -45.42
N VAL A 389 19.82 -27.04 -44.74
CA VAL A 389 21.17 -26.67 -45.24
C VAL A 389 21.62 -27.53 -46.43
N VAL A 390 21.25 -28.79 -46.46
CA VAL A 390 21.65 -29.69 -47.54
C VAL A 390 20.76 -29.53 -48.79
N ASN A 391 19.50 -29.14 -48.64
CA ASN A 391 18.53 -28.98 -49.73
C ASN A 391 18.37 -27.55 -50.24
N GLY A 392 18.90 -26.55 -49.53
CA GLY A 392 18.92 -25.12 -49.93
C GLY A 392 20.15 -24.73 -50.71
#